data_5efe7784ba7a4031c7b14542acba0f84
#
_entry.id   5efe7784ba7a4031c7b14542acba0f84
#
_cell.length_a   1.000
_cell.length_b   1.000
_cell.length_c   1.000
_cell.angle_alpha   90.00
_cell.angle_beta   90.00
_cell.angle_gamma   90.00
#
_symmetry.space_group_name_H-M   'P 1'
#
loop_
_entity.id
_entity.type
_entity.pdbx_description
1 polymer ?
#
loop_
_entity_poly.entity_id
_entity_poly.type
_entity_poly.pdbx_seq_one_letter_code
_entity_poly.pdbx_strand_id
1 'polypeptide(L)'
;MKHLLSDSLVHDLVRMLMIYAHVIFCSIAIGFAFFADFRILKANGKMLNHDIEVVEQVSKFVAIALGALWISGVGILLIDFGHFPSLNELIDKPKIAAKLSVVIALTLNGLLLHIYALPRLNRLNSMVALIGGVSASSWLFAAFIGVAKPLATLLSYNQFMSLYGLVVMAGLGGGAIVFVIQQRRVSA
;
A
#
# COMPACT_ATOMS: atom_id res chain seq x y z
N MET A 1 -2.27 -42.97 -7.01
CA MET A 1 -1.26 -42.10 -7.69
C MET A 1 -1.92 -41.00 -8.54
N LYS A 2 -2.88 -41.27 -9.45
CA LYS A 2 -3.57 -40.24 -10.24
C LYS A 2 -4.37 -39.23 -9.36
N HIS A 3 -4.99 -39.65 -8.27
CA HIS A 3 -5.76 -38.78 -7.35
C HIS A 3 -4.86 -37.80 -6.62
N LEU A 4 -3.72 -38.23 -6.11
CA LEU A 4 -2.74 -37.36 -5.40
C LEU A 4 -2.12 -36.33 -6.34
N LEU A 5 -1.87 -36.67 -7.61
CA LEU A 5 -1.39 -35.71 -8.62
C LEU A 5 -2.46 -34.66 -9.00
N SER A 6 -3.74 -35.08 -9.01
CA SER A 6 -4.87 -34.19 -9.25
C SER A 6 -5.03 -33.17 -8.12
N ASP A 7 -4.90 -33.59 -6.85
CA ASP A 7 -5.08 -32.70 -5.69
C ASP A 7 -3.94 -31.68 -5.58
N SER A 8 -2.70 -32.08 -5.84
CA SER A 8 -1.56 -31.14 -5.87
C SER A 8 -1.68 -30.13 -7.01
N LEU A 9 -2.12 -30.54 -8.18
CA LEU A 9 -2.30 -29.65 -9.33
C LEU A 9 -3.39 -28.61 -9.07
N VAL A 10 -4.51 -29.03 -8.47
CA VAL A 10 -5.61 -28.12 -8.10
C VAL A 10 -5.14 -27.10 -7.07
N HIS A 11 -4.40 -27.54 -6.04
CA HIS A 11 -3.82 -26.65 -5.02
C HIS A 11 -2.90 -25.60 -5.64
N ASP A 12 -1.98 -26.01 -6.51
CA ASP A 12 -1.03 -25.10 -7.18
C ASP A 12 -1.74 -24.12 -8.12
N LEU A 13 -2.79 -24.57 -8.83
CA LEU A 13 -3.60 -23.73 -9.69
C LEU A 13 -4.35 -22.66 -8.89
N VAL A 14 -5.00 -23.06 -7.80
CA VAL A 14 -5.73 -22.11 -6.91
C VAL A 14 -4.76 -21.08 -6.33
N ARG A 15 -3.59 -21.54 -5.85
CA ARG A 15 -2.55 -20.64 -5.34
C ARG A 15 -2.08 -19.64 -6.40
N MET A 16 -1.84 -20.10 -7.61
CA MET A 16 -1.43 -19.24 -8.75
C MET A 16 -2.49 -18.19 -9.07
N LEU A 17 -3.78 -18.58 -9.12
CA LEU A 17 -4.88 -17.67 -9.39
C LEU A 17 -5.04 -16.61 -8.27
N MET A 18 -4.88 -17.00 -7.00
CA MET A 18 -4.93 -16.07 -5.87
C MET A 18 -3.77 -15.06 -5.92
N ILE A 19 -2.56 -15.50 -6.24
CA ILE A 19 -1.40 -14.62 -6.41
C ILE A 19 -1.64 -13.66 -7.59
N TYR A 20 -2.16 -14.17 -8.71
CA TYR A 20 -2.46 -13.36 -9.89
C TYR A 20 -3.48 -12.27 -9.57
N ALA A 21 -4.61 -12.63 -8.93
CA ALA A 21 -5.61 -11.67 -8.47
C ALA A 21 -5.01 -10.63 -7.51
N HIS A 22 -4.19 -11.06 -6.54
CA HIS A 22 -3.50 -10.17 -5.60
C HIS A 22 -2.61 -9.15 -6.32
N VAL A 23 -1.85 -9.58 -7.32
CA VAL A 23 -0.98 -8.69 -8.12
C VAL A 23 -1.80 -7.69 -8.92
N ILE A 24 -2.92 -8.11 -9.53
CA ILE A 24 -3.84 -7.20 -10.25
C ILE A 24 -4.37 -6.12 -9.31
N PHE A 25 -4.92 -6.49 -8.15
CA PHE A 25 -5.44 -5.52 -7.18
C PHE A 25 -4.36 -4.59 -6.65
N CYS A 26 -3.14 -5.08 -6.44
CA CYS A 26 -1.99 -4.28 -6.04
C CYS A 26 -1.65 -3.24 -7.12
N SER A 27 -1.59 -3.63 -8.38
CA SER A 27 -1.30 -2.75 -9.50
C SER A 27 -2.36 -1.66 -9.68
N ILE A 28 -3.64 -2.03 -9.57
CA ILE A 28 -4.76 -1.11 -9.63
C ILE A 28 -4.70 -0.10 -8.48
N ALA A 29 -4.49 -0.56 -7.24
CA ALA A 29 -4.44 0.30 -6.07
C ALA A 29 -3.28 1.29 -6.15
N ILE A 30 -2.08 0.84 -6.55
CA ILE A 30 -0.90 1.69 -6.75
C ILE A 30 -1.17 2.72 -7.85
N GLY A 31 -1.68 2.30 -9.00
CA GLY A 31 -1.98 3.20 -10.10
C GLY A 31 -2.95 4.32 -9.71
N PHE A 32 -4.03 3.98 -9.03
CA PHE A 32 -4.99 4.97 -8.55
C PHE A 32 -4.42 5.86 -7.43
N ALA A 33 -3.64 5.32 -6.50
CA ALA A 33 -3.00 6.11 -5.46
C ALA A 33 -2.07 7.17 -6.06
N PHE A 34 -1.17 6.78 -6.97
CA PHE A 34 -0.29 7.73 -7.67
C PHE A 34 -1.05 8.72 -8.57
N PHE A 35 -2.15 8.30 -9.19
CA PHE A 35 -2.98 9.22 -9.96
C PHE A 35 -3.61 10.29 -9.05
N ALA A 36 -4.11 9.91 -7.87
CA ALA A 36 -4.64 10.87 -6.90
C ALA A 36 -3.55 11.83 -6.41
N ASP A 37 -2.37 11.33 -6.06
CA ASP A 37 -1.23 12.13 -5.63
C ASP A 37 -0.80 13.12 -6.73
N PHE A 38 -0.74 12.67 -7.99
CA PHE A 38 -0.41 13.53 -9.13
C PHE A 38 -1.43 14.66 -9.32
N ARG A 39 -2.73 14.36 -9.16
CA ARG A 39 -3.79 15.39 -9.23
C ARG A 39 -3.62 16.44 -8.13
N ILE A 40 -3.35 16.02 -6.89
CA ILE A 40 -3.11 16.91 -5.75
C ILE A 40 -1.88 17.78 -6.01
N LEU A 41 -0.81 17.20 -6.52
CA LEU A 41 0.42 17.92 -6.89
C LEU A 41 0.19 18.97 -7.97
N LYS A 42 -0.57 18.63 -9.01
CA LYS A 42 -0.86 19.50 -10.15
C LYS A 42 -1.73 20.71 -9.74
N ALA A 43 -2.58 20.55 -8.75
CA ALA A 43 -3.51 21.60 -8.30
C ALA A 43 -2.83 22.81 -7.62
N ASN A 44 -1.51 22.76 -7.37
CA ASN A 44 -0.72 23.89 -6.83
C ASN A 44 -1.35 24.57 -5.60
N GLY A 45 -1.91 23.79 -4.68
CA GLY A 45 -2.49 24.26 -3.43
C GLY A 45 -3.93 24.81 -3.50
N LYS A 46 -4.53 24.87 -4.69
CA LYS A 46 -5.95 25.21 -4.88
C LYS A 46 -6.60 24.16 -5.78
N MET A 47 -7.26 23.19 -5.17
CA MET A 47 -8.04 22.20 -5.92
C MET A 47 -9.40 22.78 -6.30
N LEU A 48 -9.79 22.62 -7.56
CA LEU A 48 -11.15 22.87 -8.03
C LEU A 48 -12.09 21.78 -7.48
N ASN A 49 -13.37 22.08 -7.31
CA ASN A 49 -14.36 21.12 -6.82
C ASN A 49 -14.37 19.83 -7.64
N HIS A 50 -14.26 19.94 -8.96
CA HIS A 50 -14.17 18.79 -9.85
C HIS A 50 -12.94 17.89 -9.56
N ASP A 51 -11.77 18.50 -9.28
CA ASP A 51 -10.56 17.72 -8.95
C ASP A 51 -10.72 17.00 -7.59
N ILE A 52 -11.38 17.63 -6.63
CA ILE A 52 -11.69 17.04 -5.32
C ILE A 52 -12.61 15.83 -5.50
N GLU A 53 -13.68 15.95 -6.29
CA GLU A 53 -14.60 14.85 -6.59
C GLU A 53 -13.88 13.67 -7.26
N VAL A 54 -12.98 13.92 -8.21
CA VAL A 54 -12.19 12.87 -8.86
C VAL A 54 -11.28 12.17 -7.86
N VAL A 55 -10.56 12.91 -7.01
CA VAL A 55 -9.67 12.32 -5.98
C VAL A 55 -10.48 11.51 -4.98
N GLU A 56 -11.67 11.98 -4.60
CA GLU A 56 -12.56 11.27 -3.68
C GLU A 56 -13.06 9.95 -4.28
N GLN A 57 -13.47 9.95 -5.55
CA GLN A 57 -13.88 8.74 -6.25
C GLN A 57 -12.72 7.75 -6.38
N VAL A 58 -11.55 8.21 -6.79
CA VAL A 58 -10.33 7.39 -6.91
C VAL A 58 -9.95 6.78 -5.58
N SER A 59 -10.05 7.55 -4.48
CA SER A 59 -9.73 7.04 -3.14
C SER A 59 -10.68 5.92 -2.69
N LYS A 60 -11.95 5.95 -3.10
CA LYS A 60 -12.91 4.84 -2.87
C LYS A 60 -12.48 3.57 -3.62
N PHE A 61 -12.00 3.70 -4.86
CA PHE A 61 -11.46 2.56 -5.61
C PHE A 61 -10.19 1.99 -4.96
N VAL A 62 -9.29 2.84 -4.44
CA VAL A 62 -8.12 2.41 -3.68
C VAL A 62 -8.54 1.63 -2.43
N ALA A 63 -9.56 2.10 -1.69
CA ALA A 63 -10.07 1.42 -0.50
C ALA A 63 -10.66 0.04 -0.84
N ILE A 64 -11.44 -0.07 -1.93
CA ILE A 64 -12.01 -1.35 -2.41
C ILE A 64 -10.87 -2.29 -2.81
N ALA A 65 -9.88 -1.82 -3.57
CA ALA A 65 -8.72 -2.61 -3.96
C ALA A 65 -7.90 -3.08 -2.75
N LEU A 66 -7.73 -2.23 -1.73
CA LEU A 66 -7.08 -2.61 -0.47
C LEU A 66 -7.85 -3.70 0.27
N GLY A 67 -9.19 -3.63 0.30
CA GLY A 67 -10.04 -4.71 0.82
C GLY A 67 -9.84 -6.03 0.07
N ALA A 68 -9.81 -5.98 -1.26
CA ALA A 68 -9.53 -7.14 -2.09
C ALA A 68 -8.11 -7.71 -1.88
N LEU A 69 -7.12 -6.84 -1.61
CA LEU A 69 -5.76 -7.22 -1.23
C LEU A 69 -5.71 -7.94 0.11
N TRP A 70 -6.50 -7.51 1.10
CA TRP A 70 -6.64 -8.22 2.36
C TRP A 70 -7.23 -9.62 2.15
N ILE A 71 -8.33 -9.74 1.41
CA ILE A 71 -8.99 -11.02 1.12
C ILE A 71 -8.04 -11.97 0.40
N SER A 72 -7.42 -11.52 -0.69
CA SER A 72 -6.49 -12.35 -1.46
C SER A 72 -5.20 -12.66 -0.69
N GLY A 73 -4.70 -11.73 0.12
CA GLY A 73 -3.54 -11.92 0.97
C GLY A 73 -3.76 -12.98 2.05
N VAL A 74 -4.91 -12.93 2.75
CA VAL A 74 -5.31 -13.96 3.72
C VAL A 74 -5.52 -15.29 3.01
N GLY A 75 -6.16 -15.31 1.83
CA GLY A 75 -6.32 -16.52 1.04
C GLY A 75 -4.99 -17.20 0.68
N ILE A 76 -3.98 -16.42 0.26
CA ILE A 76 -2.63 -16.94 -0.02
C ILE A 76 -2.00 -17.51 1.26
N LEU A 77 -2.14 -16.83 2.40
CA LEU A 77 -1.62 -17.33 3.68
C LEU A 77 -2.26 -18.67 4.07
N LEU A 78 -3.57 -18.79 3.93
CA LEU A 78 -4.29 -20.05 4.22
C LEU A 78 -3.83 -21.21 3.32
N ILE A 79 -3.56 -20.93 2.04
CA ILE A 79 -3.04 -21.92 1.11
C ILE A 79 -1.60 -22.31 1.47
N ASP A 80 -0.74 -21.32 1.80
CA ASP A 80 0.68 -21.54 2.09
C ASP A 80 0.93 -22.25 3.43
N PHE A 81 0.05 -22.08 4.43
CA PHE A 81 0.16 -22.71 5.75
C PHE A 81 -0.75 -23.95 5.90
N GLY A 82 -1.77 -24.10 5.06
CA GLY A 82 -2.78 -25.16 5.19
C GLY A 82 -3.78 -24.97 6.33
N HIS A 83 -3.60 -23.94 7.17
CA HIS A 83 -4.46 -23.56 8.30
C HIS A 83 -4.33 -22.07 8.57
N PHE A 84 -5.13 -21.54 9.51
CA PHE A 84 -4.98 -20.14 9.92
C PHE A 84 -3.69 -20.01 10.77
N PRO A 85 -2.66 -19.28 10.30
CA PRO A 85 -1.37 -19.25 10.97
C PRO A 85 -1.46 -18.55 12.32
N SER A 86 -0.81 -19.10 13.32
CA SER A 86 -0.62 -18.47 14.62
C SER A 86 0.34 -17.27 14.51
N LEU A 87 0.30 -16.38 15.50
CA LEU A 87 1.18 -15.21 15.53
C LEU A 87 2.67 -15.62 15.52
N ASN A 88 3.03 -16.69 16.22
CA ASN A 88 4.41 -17.20 16.26
C ASN A 88 4.88 -17.67 14.89
N GLU A 89 4.04 -18.42 14.16
CA GLU A 89 4.36 -18.88 12.79
C GLU A 89 4.53 -17.71 11.80
N LEU A 90 3.81 -16.62 12.00
CA LEU A 90 3.98 -15.40 11.19
C LEU A 90 5.30 -14.69 11.52
N ILE A 91 5.67 -14.60 12.81
CA ILE A 91 6.91 -13.98 13.28
C ILE A 91 8.13 -14.77 12.81
N ASP A 92 8.05 -16.08 12.76
CA ASP A 92 9.12 -16.97 12.28
C ASP A 92 9.42 -16.81 10.79
N LYS A 93 8.54 -16.10 10.04
CA LYS A 93 8.75 -15.75 8.63
C LYS A 93 8.93 -14.23 8.47
N PRO A 94 10.14 -13.68 8.64
CA PRO A 94 10.41 -12.23 8.74
C PRO A 94 9.80 -11.40 7.61
N LYS A 95 9.85 -11.90 6.37
CA LYS A 95 9.26 -11.24 5.20
C LYS A 95 7.73 -11.15 5.28
N ILE A 96 7.06 -12.20 5.77
CA ILE A 96 5.59 -12.23 5.90
C ILE A 96 5.17 -11.27 7.01
N ALA A 97 5.85 -11.32 8.16
CA ALA A 97 5.61 -10.41 9.27
C ALA A 97 5.79 -8.94 8.84
N ALA A 98 6.88 -8.62 8.15
CA ALA A 98 7.13 -7.27 7.65
C ALA A 98 6.06 -6.82 6.64
N LYS A 99 5.65 -7.70 5.70
CA LYS A 99 4.59 -7.41 4.75
C LYS A 99 3.26 -7.10 5.46
N LEU A 100 2.90 -7.89 6.45
CA LEU A 100 1.69 -7.68 7.24
C LEU A 100 1.73 -6.34 7.99
N SER A 101 2.86 -6.01 8.63
CA SER A 101 3.05 -4.72 9.32
C SER A 101 2.91 -3.53 8.37
N VAL A 102 3.48 -3.61 7.18
CA VAL A 102 3.36 -2.55 6.15
C VAL A 102 1.92 -2.41 5.66
N VAL A 103 1.20 -3.52 5.44
CA VAL A 103 -0.20 -3.48 5.00
C VAL A 103 -1.11 -2.91 6.09
N ILE A 104 -0.85 -3.22 7.37
CA ILE A 104 -1.55 -2.59 8.50
C ILE A 104 -1.28 -1.08 8.52
N ALA A 105 -0.02 -0.67 8.43
CA ALA A 105 0.35 0.75 8.39
C ALA A 105 -0.32 1.48 7.21
N LEU A 106 -0.35 0.85 6.03
CA LEU A 106 -1.01 1.36 4.85
C LEU A 106 -2.53 1.52 5.04
N THR A 107 -3.16 0.54 5.71
CA THR A 107 -4.59 0.58 6.02
C THR A 107 -4.92 1.71 6.99
N LEU A 108 -4.12 1.88 8.04
CA LEU A 108 -4.27 2.98 9.00
C LEU A 108 -4.05 4.34 8.33
N ASN A 109 -3.03 4.46 7.49
CA ASN A 109 -2.79 5.68 6.73
C ASN A 109 -3.92 5.98 5.73
N GLY A 110 -4.48 4.96 5.07
CA GLY A 110 -5.66 5.09 4.21
C GLY A 110 -6.88 5.61 4.98
N LEU A 111 -7.10 5.12 6.21
CA LEU A 111 -8.15 5.62 7.08
C LEU A 111 -7.93 7.09 7.46
N LEU A 112 -6.71 7.46 7.84
CA LEU A 112 -6.33 8.85 8.12
C LEU A 112 -6.54 9.75 6.90
N LEU A 113 -6.21 9.27 5.71
CA LEU A 113 -6.44 9.97 4.45
C LEU A 113 -7.93 10.26 4.25
N HIS A 114 -8.81 9.26 4.48
CA HIS A 114 -10.27 9.43 4.34
C HIS A 114 -10.86 10.37 5.38
N ILE A 115 -10.48 10.22 6.66
CA ILE A 115 -11.09 10.98 7.78
C ILE A 115 -10.51 12.39 7.84
N TYR A 116 -9.23 12.57 7.58
CA TYR A 116 -8.55 13.84 7.81
C TYR A 116 -8.18 14.60 6.53
N ALA A 117 -7.55 13.92 5.55
CA ALA A 117 -6.97 14.60 4.39
C ALA A 117 -8.02 14.97 3.34
N LEU A 118 -8.90 14.04 2.96
CA LEU A 118 -9.92 14.29 1.92
C LEU A 118 -10.82 15.50 2.22
N PRO A 119 -11.37 15.68 3.44
CA PRO A 119 -12.20 16.85 3.75
C PRO A 119 -11.44 18.19 3.72
N ARG A 120 -10.10 18.15 3.66
CA ARG A 120 -9.23 19.33 3.72
C ARG A 120 -8.43 19.58 2.44
N LEU A 121 -8.74 18.88 1.36
CA LEU A 121 -8.05 19.02 0.07
C LEU A 121 -8.20 20.40 -0.56
N ASN A 122 -9.24 21.15 -0.20
CA ASN A 122 -9.48 22.52 -0.68
C ASN A 122 -8.55 23.56 -0.05
N ARG A 123 -7.73 23.20 0.94
CA ARG A 123 -6.80 24.07 1.64
C ARG A 123 -5.39 23.52 1.58
N LEU A 124 -4.42 24.40 1.34
CA LEU A 124 -3.03 24.06 1.47
C LEU A 124 -2.73 23.65 2.93
N ASN A 125 -2.42 22.36 3.14
CA ASN A 125 -2.23 21.81 4.48
C ASN A 125 -1.02 20.86 4.48
N SER A 126 -0.03 21.16 5.34
CA SER A 126 1.18 20.34 5.49
C SER A 126 0.88 18.89 5.86
N MET A 127 -0.13 18.66 6.71
CA MET A 127 -0.54 17.31 7.11
C MET A 127 -1.08 16.49 5.94
N VAL A 128 -1.81 17.10 5.00
CA VAL A 128 -2.28 16.42 3.77
C VAL A 128 -1.08 15.97 2.94
N ALA A 129 -0.07 16.83 2.77
CA ALA A 129 1.15 16.48 2.03
C ALA A 129 1.96 15.37 2.72
N LEU A 130 2.04 15.40 4.07
CA LEU A 130 2.75 14.37 4.84
C LEU A 130 2.02 13.01 4.77
N ILE A 131 0.70 12.99 4.94
CA ILE A 131 -0.11 11.76 4.82
C ILE A 131 0.03 11.17 3.42
N GLY A 132 0.01 12.00 2.36
CA GLY A 132 0.27 11.58 0.98
C GLY A 132 1.66 10.98 0.81
N GLY A 133 2.70 11.61 1.37
CA GLY A 133 4.08 11.10 1.35
C GLY A 133 4.22 9.72 2.02
N VAL A 134 3.57 9.52 3.18
CA VAL A 134 3.50 8.22 3.86
C VAL A 134 2.75 7.21 2.99
N SER A 135 1.64 7.60 2.36
CA SER A 135 0.86 6.73 1.48
C SER A 135 1.71 6.22 0.31
N ALA A 136 2.29 7.14 -0.48
CA ALA A 136 3.09 6.80 -1.65
C ALA A 136 4.27 5.88 -1.29
N SER A 137 5.02 6.20 -0.23
CA SER A 137 6.14 5.40 0.23
C SER A 137 5.72 4.02 0.72
N SER A 138 4.58 3.90 1.40
CA SER A 138 4.06 2.62 1.88
C SER A 138 3.60 1.71 0.72
N TRP A 139 2.95 2.27 -0.31
CA TRP A 139 2.59 1.52 -1.51
C TRP A 139 3.81 1.01 -2.27
N LEU A 140 4.84 1.87 -2.46
CA LEU A 140 6.09 1.48 -3.11
C LEU A 140 6.80 0.37 -2.32
N PHE A 141 6.85 0.49 -1.00
CA PHE A 141 7.52 -0.50 -0.18
C PHE A 141 6.73 -1.82 -0.11
N ALA A 142 5.40 -1.78 -0.10
CA ALA A 142 4.55 -2.98 -0.17
C ALA A 142 4.78 -3.74 -1.49
N ALA A 143 4.89 -3.02 -2.62
CA ALA A 143 5.24 -3.61 -3.91
C ALA A 143 6.65 -4.21 -3.91
N PHE A 144 7.63 -3.47 -3.36
CA PHE A 144 9.02 -3.94 -3.22
C PHE A 144 9.09 -5.25 -2.43
N ILE A 145 8.48 -5.34 -1.24
CA ILE A 145 8.45 -6.59 -0.46
C ILE A 145 7.80 -7.73 -1.28
N GLY A 146 6.80 -7.42 -2.09
CA GLY A 146 6.14 -8.41 -2.95
C GLY A 146 7.13 -9.17 -3.82
N VAL A 147 8.04 -8.44 -4.50
CA VAL A 147 9.03 -9.00 -5.44
C VAL A 147 10.35 -9.40 -4.77
N ALA A 148 10.62 -8.95 -3.55
CA ALA A 148 11.89 -9.16 -2.83
C ALA A 148 12.03 -10.61 -2.29
N LYS A 149 11.83 -11.63 -3.16
CA LYS A 149 12.02 -13.03 -2.78
C LYS A 149 13.45 -13.36 -2.32
N PRO A 150 14.52 -12.89 -3.00
CA PRO A 150 15.89 -13.18 -2.58
C PRO A 150 16.24 -12.64 -1.19
N LEU A 151 15.59 -11.56 -0.76
CA LEU A 151 15.86 -10.93 0.54
C LEU A 151 15.15 -11.64 1.70
N ALA A 152 14.22 -12.56 1.42
CA ALA A 152 13.45 -13.25 2.46
C ALA A 152 14.33 -14.11 3.39
N THR A 153 15.47 -14.62 2.89
CA THR A 153 16.44 -15.44 3.64
C THR A 153 17.60 -14.64 4.20
N LEU A 154 17.78 -13.38 3.74
CA LEU A 154 18.92 -12.54 4.09
C LEU A 154 18.58 -11.51 5.17
N LEU A 155 17.35 -11.01 5.19
CA LEU A 155 16.95 -9.91 6.07
C LEU A 155 16.03 -10.41 7.19
N SER A 156 16.34 -9.95 8.41
CA SER A 156 15.46 -10.09 9.56
C SER A 156 14.26 -9.14 9.49
N TYR A 157 13.25 -9.37 10.30
CA TYR A 157 12.09 -8.48 10.44
C TYR A 157 12.51 -7.03 10.73
N ASN A 158 13.42 -6.81 11.67
CA ASN A 158 13.89 -5.48 12.05
C ASN A 158 14.59 -4.76 10.88
N GLN A 159 15.33 -5.48 10.05
CA GLN A 159 15.99 -4.91 8.88
C GLN A 159 14.97 -4.50 7.80
N PHE A 160 13.92 -5.32 7.57
CA PHE A 160 12.82 -4.92 6.69
C PHE A 160 12.09 -3.67 7.22
N MET A 161 11.81 -3.60 8.52
CA MET A 161 11.12 -2.46 9.12
C MET A 161 12.01 -1.21 9.17
N SER A 162 13.32 -1.34 9.34
CA SER A 162 14.27 -0.23 9.24
C SER A 162 14.31 0.33 7.81
N LEU A 163 14.34 -0.54 6.81
CA LEU A 163 14.27 -0.14 5.41
C LEU A 163 12.94 0.56 5.09
N TYR A 164 11.82 0.04 5.61
CA TYR A 164 10.53 0.70 5.51
C TYR A 164 10.55 2.09 6.13
N GLY A 165 11.12 2.23 7.33
CA GLY A 165 11.27 3.52 8.01
C GLY A 165 12.05 4.54 7.18
N LEU A 166 13.14 4.12 6.53
CA LEU A 166 13.92 4.99 5.63
C LEU A 166 13.08 5.45 4.41
N VAL A 167 12.32 4.55 3.81
CA VAL A 167 11.44 4.88 2.66
C VAL A 167 10.33 5.84 3.09
N VAL A 168 9.74 5.64 4.28
CA VAL A 168 8.73 6.57 4.85
C VAL A 168 9.35 7.93 5.15
N MET A 169 10.54 7.99 5.72
CA MET A 169 11.25 9.26 5.96
C MET A 169 11.53 10.01 4.66
N ALA A 170 11.92 9.31 3.60
CA ALA A 170 12.07 9.90 2.26
C ALA A 170 10.72 10.43 1.72
N GLY A 171 9.62 9.70 1.91
CA GLY A 171 8.27 10.12 1.54
C GLY A 171 7.80 11.36 2.31
N LEU A 172 8.05 11.42 3.62
CA LEU A 172 7.77 12.60 4.45
C LEU A 172 8.58 13.81 3.99
N GLY A 173 9.88 13.63 3.70
CA GLY A 173 10.74 14.68 3.15
C GLY A 173 10.23 15.20 1.81
N GLY A 174 9.82 14.30 0.91
CA GLY A 174 9.20 14.64 -0.36
C GLY A 174 7.90 15.44 -0.19
N GLY A 175 7.00 14.99 0.70
CA GLY A 175 5.78 15.70 1.05
C GLY A 175 6.02 17.11 1.60
N ALA A 176 7.01 17.25 2.49
CA ALA A 176 7.40 18.56 3.02
C ALA A 176 7.93 19.50 1.94
N ILE A 177 8.78 19.00 1.03
CA ILE A 177 9.30 19.79 -0.10
C ILE A 177 8.15 20.25 -1.01
N VAL A 178 7.23 19.37 -1.35
CA VAL A 178 6.05 19.70 -2.15
C VAL A 178 5.23 20.79 -1.49
N PHE A 179 4.97 20.65 -0.19
CA PHE A 179 4.23 21.68 0.57
C PHE A 179 4.90 23.05 0.50
N VAL A 180 6.21 23.13 0.72
CA VAL A 180 6.98 24.39 0.66
C VAL A 180 6.92 25.01 -0.74
N ILE A 181 7.06 24.19 -1.80
CA ILE A 181 6.97 24.69 -3.18
C ILE A 181 5.58 25.25 -3.47
N GLN A 182 4.52 24.55 -3.07
CA GLN A 182 3.14 25.01 -3.27
C GLN A 182 2.85 26.29 -2.48
N GLN A 183 3.34 26.39 -1.26
CA GLN A 183 3.18 27.60 -0.44
C GLN A 183 3.83 28.84 -1.10
N ARG A 184 5.04 28.68 -1.64
CA ARG A 184 5.73 29.77 -2.36
C ARG A 184 4.96 30.25 -3.60
N ARG A 185 4.34 29.32 -4.35
CA ARG A 185 3.55 29.63 -5.56
C ARG A 185 2.23 30.35 -5.25
N VAL A 186 1.65 30.13 -4.07
CA VAL A 186 0.41 30.82 -3.65
C VAL A 186 0.72 32.23 -3.11
N SER A 187 1.94 32.47 -2.63
CA SER A 187 2.38 33.77 -2.07
C SER A 187 2.97 34.71 -3.13
N ALA A 188 3.27 34.23 -4.32
CA ALA A 188 3.76 34.99 -5.48
C ALA A 188 2.61 35.41 -6.41
#